data_37425bad1e88217d9c18d3f32919eea1
#
_entry.id   37425bad1e88217d9c18d3f32919eea1
#
_cell.length_a   1.000
_cell.length_b   1.000
_cell.length_c   1.000
_cell.angle_alpha   90.00
_cell.angle_beta   90.00
_cell.angle_gamma   90.00
#
_symmetry.space_group_name_H-M   'P 1'
#
loop_
_entity.id
_entity.type
_entity.pdbx_description
1 polymer ?
#
loop_
_entity_poly.entity_id
_entity_poly.type
_entity_poly.pdbx_seq_one_letter_code
_entity_poly.pdbx_strand_id
1 'polypeptide(L)'
;MDDLKSDALRDMDVEIRLDATRRKPCFIIETAEMTPELTRLIQQLTARAAVPIIGYQQDKVFPLQQDSLVRVWAANGHVYAATETGEFLLRQRLWELEERLDSHHFIRISNSEIINLRRVIAFDLSLTGTICVSLQGGQISYVSRRYVRT
;
A
#
# COMPACT_ATOMS: atom_id res chain seq x y z
N MET A 1 -16.08 -19.36 -23.90
CA MET A 1 -16.35 -18.53 -22.73
C MET A 1 -15.54 -17.25 -22.67
N ASP A 2 -14.30 -17.27 -23.14
CA ASP A 2 -13.50 -16.03 -23.21
C ASP A 2 -14.00 -15.04 -24.27
N ASP A 3 -14.68 -15.52 -25.29
CA ASP A 3 -15.21 -14.69 -26.37
C ASP A 3 -16.32 -13.74 -25.89
N LEU A 4 -17.16 -14.17 -24.94
CA LEU A 4 -18.23 -13.33 -24.39
C LEU A 4 -17.69 -12.19 -23.50
N LYS A 5 -16.57 -12.42 -22.80
CA LYS A 5 -15.91 -11.38 -22.00
C LYS A 5 -15.20 -10.36 -22.89
N SER A 6 -14.69 -10.82 -24.02
CA SER A 6 -14.05 -9.98 -25.01
C SER A 6 -15.05 -9.07 -25.73
N ASP A 7 -16.26 -9.55 -25.98
CA ASP A 7 -17.27 -8.78 -26.69
C ASP A 7 -17.85 -7.63 -25.86
N ALA A 8 -18.00 -7.82 -24.54
CA ALA A 8 -18.46 -6.76 -23.66
C ALA A 8 -17.47 -5.59 -23.56
N LEU A 9 -16.17 -5.86 -23.73
CA LEU A 9 -15.13 -4.84 -23.75
C LEU A 9 -14.92 -4.20 -25.12
N ARG A 10 -15.39 -4.82 -26.19
CA ARG A 10 -15.28 -4.29 -27.57
C ARG A 10 -16.21 -3.12 -27.84
N ASP A 11 -17.30 -3.01 -27.10
CA ASP A 11 -18.29 -1.94 -27.25
C ASP A 11 -17.98 -0.73 -26.34
N MET A 12 -16.75 -0.62 -25.86
CA MET A 12 -16.34 0.53 -25.05
C MET A 12 -15.67 1.60 -25.90
N ASP A 13 -16.17 2.81 -25.79
CA ASP A 13 -15.50 3.96 -26.36
C ASP A 13 -14.34 4.40 -25.47
N VAL A 14 -13.23 4.76 -26.08
CA VAL A 14 -12.08 5.31 -25.35
C VAL A 14 -11.89 6.76 -25.73
N GLU A 15 -11.99 7.64 -24.76
CA GLU A 15 -11.73 9.07 -24.91
C GLU A 15 -10.54 9.48 -24.05
N ILE A 16 -9.57 10.14 -24.65
CA ILE A 16 -8.40 10.66 -23.94
C ILE A 16 -8.49 12.18 -23.91
N ARG A 17 -8.55 12.74 -22.72
CA ARG A 17 -8.52 14.18 -22.49
C ARG A 17 -7.23 14.57 -21.82
N LEU A 18 -6.50 15.49 -22.42
CA LEU A 18 -5.26 16.01 -21.86
C LEU A 18 -5.57 17.26 -21.04
N ASP A 19 -5.20 17.24 -19.77
CA ASP A 19 -5.39 18.35 -18.84
C ASP A 19 -4.06 18.65 -18.15
N ALA A 20 -3.44 19.75 -18.52
CA ALA A 20 -2.13 20.15 -18.00
C ALA A 20 -2.15 20.49 -16.51
N THR A 21 -3.33 20.72 -15.91
CA THR A 21 -3.46 21.00 -14.48
C THR A 21 -3.44 19.73 -13.62
N ARG A 22 -3.57 18.56 -14.22
CA ARG A 22 -3.58 17.29 -13.51
C ARG A 22 -2.17 16.88 -13.11
N ARG A 23 -1.98 16.58 -11.83
CA ARG A 23 -0.72 16.06 -11.30
C ARG A 23 -0.60 14.54 -11.47
N LYS A 24 -1.73 13.84 -11.46
CA LYS A 24 -1.79 12.38 -11.62
C LYS A 24 -2.80 12.03 -12.70
N PRO A 25 -2.51 11.02 -13.52
CA PRO A 25 -3.53 10.51 -14.45
C PRO A 25 -4.73 9.99 -13.67
N CYS A 26 -5.91 10.12 -14.26
CA CYS A 26 -7.10 9.54 -13.67
C CYS A 26 -7.92 8.85 -14.74
N PHE A 27 -8.60 7.77 -14.35
CA PHE A 27 -9.55 7.08 -15.21
C PHE A 27 -10.96 7.39 -14.73
N ILE A 28 -11.80 7.86 -15.64
CA ILE A 28 -13.21 8.11 -15.38
C ILE A 28 -14.00 7.14 -16.25
N ILE A 29 -14.89 6.38 -15.64
CA ILE A 29 -15.75 5.43 -16.36
C ILE A 29 -17.17 5.99 -16.29
N GLU A 30 -17.70 6.36 -17.45
CA GLU A 30 -19.08 6.79 -17.58
C GLU A 30 -19.89 5.61 -18.11
N THR A 31 -20.90 5.18 -17.36
CA THR A 31 -21.73 4.04 -17.70
C THR A 31 -23.14 4.24 -17.15
N ALA A 32 -24.11 3.64 -17.83
CA ALA A 32 -25.50 3.67 -17.36
C ALA A 32 -25.71 2.78 -16.13
N GLU A 33 -24.95 1.67 -16.05
CA GLU A 33 -25.08 0.73 -14.93
C GLU A 33 -23.76 0.00 -14.69
N MET A 34 -23.57 -0.50 -13.48
CA MET A 34 -22.43 -1.35 -13.16
C MET A 34 -22.68 -2.77 -13.61
N THR A 35 -21.75 -3.30 -14.39
CA THR A 35 -21.79 -4.68 -14.84
C THR A 35 -20.66 -5.47 -14.19
N PRO A 36 -20.77 -6.83 -14.13
CA PRO A 36 -19.65 -7.65 -13.64
C PRO A 36 -18.36 -7.45 -14.43
N GLU A 37 -18.45 -7.19 -15.72
CA GLU A 37 -17.30 -6.94 -16.60
C GLU A 37 -16.61 -5.63 -16.22
N LEU A 38 -17.37 -4.58 -15.98
CA LEU A 38 -16.84 -3.29 -15.52
C LEU A 38 -16.21 -3.40 -14.15
N THR A 39 -16.83 -4.15 -13.25
CA THR A 39 -16.26 -4.39 -11.91
C THR A 39 -14.90 -5.08 -12.01
N ARG A 40 -14.76 -6.06 -12.89
CA ARG A 40 -13.47 -6.72 -13.11
C ARG A 40 -12.43 -5.79 -13.70
N LEU A 41 -12.82 -4.95 -14.65
CA LEU A 41 -11.92 -3.96 -15.25
C LEU A 41 -11.41 -2.98 -14.18
N ILE A 42 -12.31 -2.47 -13.33
CA ILE A 42 -11.95 -1.57 -12.24
C ILE A 42 -10.97 -2.26 -11.28
N GLN A 43 -11.23 -3.52 -10.92
CA GLN A 43 -10.33 -4.29 -10.07
C GLN A 43 -8.96 -4.46 -10.70
N GLN A 44 -8.87 -4.71 -12.00
CA GLN A 44 -7.60 -4.80 -12.71
C GLN A 44 -6.85 -3.47 -12.74
N LEU A 45 -7.56 -2.36 -12.94
CA LEU A 45 -6.95 -1.03 -12.94
C LEU A 45 -6.44 -0.65 -11.54
N THR A 46 -7.21 -0.96 -10.50
CA THR A 46 -6.80 -0.69 -9.12
C THR A 46 -5.73 -1.68 -8.65
N ALA A 47 -5.74 -2.92 -9.13
CA ALA A 47 -4.70 -3.90 -8.82
C ALA A 47 -3.31 -3.47 -9.34
N ARG A 48 -3.24 -2.63 -10.37
CA ARG A 48 -1.96 -2.04 -10.80
C ARG A 48 -1.38 -1.09 -9.76
N ALA A 49 -2.22 -0.50 -8.91
CA ALA A 49 -1.74 0.27 -7.76
C ALA A 49 -1.11 -0.63 -6.69
N ALA A 50 -1.36 -1.93 -6.76
CA ALA A 50 -0.81 -2.94 -5.84
C ALA A 50 0.42 -3.64 -6.43
N VAL A 51 1.24 -2.94 -7.22
CA VAL A 51 2.52 -3.47 -7.71
C VAL A 51 3.36 -3.93 -6.52
N PRO A 52 3.91 -5.15 -6.55
CA PRO A 52 4.70 -5.66 -5.44
C PRO A 52 5.87 -4.73 -5.11
N ILE A 53 6.16 -4.61 -3.83
CA ILE A 53 7.33 -3.91 -3.34
C ILE A 53 8.49 -4.90 -3.40
N ILE A 54 9.62 -4.47 -3.95
CA ILE A 54 10.77 -5.34 -4.11
C ILE A 54 11.63 -5.28 -2.85
N GLY A 55 11.74 -6.43 -2.19
CA GLY A 55 12.60 -6.62 -1.03
C GLY A 55 13.89 -7.35 -1.38
N TYR A 56 14.96 -7.02 -0.70
CA TYR A 56 16.28 -7.61 -0.89
C TYR A 56 16.73 -8.28 0.40
N GLN A 57 17.18 -9.53 0.27
CA GLN A 57 17.67 -10.31 1.39
C GLN A 57 18.75 -11.28 0.89
N GLN A 58 19.98 -11.16 1.41
CA GLN A 58 21.08 -12.08 1.10
C GLN A 58 21.23 -12.38 -0.40
N ASP A 59 21.48 -11.39 -1.22
CA ASP A 59 21.68 -11.54 -2.67
C ASP A 59 20.46 -12.06 -3.42
N LYS A 60 19.30 -12.14 -2.78
CA LYS A 60 18.04 -12.53 -3.41
C LYS A 60 17.08 -11.37 -3.44
N VAL A 61 16.21 -11.40 -4.43
CA VAL A 61 15.19 -10.38 -4.66
C VAL A 61 13.83 -11.04 -4.48
N PHE A 62 12.99 -10.42 -3.65
CA PHE A 62 11.66 -10.94 -3.33
C PHE A 62 10.59 -9.92 -3.69
N PRO A 63 9.60 -10.28 -4.52
CA PRO A 63 8.41 -9.45 -4.67
C PRO A 63 7.55 -9.59 -3.42
N LEU A 64 7.32 -8.47 -2.73
CA LEU A 64 6.54 -8.44 -1.50
C LEU A 64 5.16 -7.84 -1.77
N GLN A 65 4.11 -8.55 -1.39
CA GLN A 65 2.76 -8.02 -1.45
C GLN A 65 2.53 -7.05 -0.29
N GLN A 66 1.77 -5.98 -0.51
CA GLN A 66 1.50 -5.01 0.55
C GLN A 66 0.88 -5.67 1.78
N ASP A 67 -0.06 -6.60 1.58
CA ASP A 67 -0.72 -7.30 2.69
C ASP A 67 0.24 -8.12 3.56
N SER A 68 1.38 -8.51 3.04
CA SER A 68 2.38 -9.26 3.80
C SER A 68 3.25 -8.39 4.69
N LEU A 69 3.26 -7.09 4.45
CA LEU A 69 4.08 -6.15 5.21
C LEU A 69 3.47 -5.90 6.59
N VAL A 70 4.25 -6.08 7.63
CA VAL A 70 3.86 -5.75 9.01
C VAL A 70 4.22 -4.30 9.32
N ARG A 71 5.45 -3.91 9.02
CA ARG A 71 5.94 -2.54 9.21
C ARG A 71 7.06 -2.23 8.23
N VAL A 72 7.26 -0.95 7.99
CA VAL A 72 8.35 -0.42 7.17
C VAL A 72 9.02 0.70 7.96
N TRP A 73 10.34 0.70 8.05
CA TRP A 73 11.06 1.71 8.85
C TRP A 73 12.39 2.09 8.21
N ALA A 74 12.82 3.31 8.52
CA ALA A 74 14.13 3.82 8.11
C ALA A 74 15.09 3.77 9.30
N ALA A 75 16.29 3.25 9.04
CA ALA A 75 17.37 3.19 10.02
C ALA A 75 18.72 3.17 9.31
N ASN A 76 19.70 3.89 9.85
CA ASN A 76 21.08 3.89 9.35
C ASN A 76 21.20 4.23 7.86
N GLY A 77 20.34 5.12 7.35
CA GLY A 77 20.34 5.52 5.94
C GLY A 77 19.69 4.52 5.00
N HIS A 78 19.05 3.48 5.53
CA HIS A 78 18.36 2.44 4.75
C HIS A 78 16.90 2.33 5.16
N VAL A 79 16.09 1.72 4.29
CA VAL A 79 14.69 1.42 4.59
C VAL A 79 14.51 -0.09 4.61
N TYR A 80 13.82 -0.57 5.63
CA TYR A 80 13.57 -2.00 5.85
C TYR A 80 12.07 -2.27 5.90
N ALA A 81 11.69 -3.49 5.56
CA ALA A 81 10.34 -3.98 5.70
C ALA A 81 10.35 -5.30 6.47
N ALA A 82 9.42 -5.47 7.39
CA ALA A 82 9.22 -6.72 8.10
C ALA A 82 7.96 -7.41 7.60
N THR A 83 8.08 -8.71 7.38
CA THR A 83 6.96 -9.61 7.10
C THR A 83 6.96 -10.72 8.13
N GLU A 84 5.99 -11.63 8.05
CA GLU A 84 5.98 -12.82 8.92
C GLU A 84 7.18 -13.74 8.69
N THR A 85 7.77 -13.69 7.49
CA THR A 85 8.88 -14.58 7.11
C THR A 85 10.26 -13.96 7.34
N GLY A 86 10.35 -12.68 7.63
CA GLY A 86 11.64 -12.04 7.88
C GLY A 86 11.67 -10.56 7.54
N GLU A 87 12.87 -10.02 7.55
CA GLU A 87 13.14 -8.61 7.25
C GLU A 87 13.81 -8.50 5.88
N PHE A 88 13.45 -7.44 5.16
CA PHE A 88 13.95 -7.16 3.82
C PHE A 88 14.44 -5.73 3.72
N LEU A 89 15.48 -5.53 2.94
CA LEU A 89 15.95 -4.20 2.57
C LEU A 89 15.12 -3.69 1.39
N LEU A 90 14.68 -2.43 1.46
CA LEU A 90 14.00 -1.77 0.36
C LEU A 90 14.89 -0.66 -0.19
N ARG A 91 14.77 -0.37 -1.47
CA ARG A 91 15.53 0.70 -2.12
C ARG A 91 14.79 2.02 -2.17
N GLN A 92 13.47 1.98 -2.05
CA GLN A 92 12.66 3.19 -2.01
C GLN A 92 12.87 3.93 -0.68
N ARG A 93 12.68 5.23 -0.71
CA ARG A 93 12.67 6.04 0.48
C ARG A 93 11.32 5.93 1.19
N LEU A 94 11.29 6.24 2.48
CA LEU A 94 10.08 6.08 3.28
C LEU A 94 8.92 6.96 2.76
N TRP A 95 9.21 8.18 2.30
CA TRP A 95 8.20 9.06 1.75
C TRP A 95 7.61 8.53 0.43
N GLU A 96 8.42 7.84 -0.38
CA GLU A 96 7.94 7.19 -1.61
C GLU A 96 6.99 6.03 -1.28
N LEU A 97 7.32 5.27 -0.25
CA LEU A 97 6.48 4.16 0.21
C LEU A 97 5.17 4.66 0.81
N GLU A 98 5.21 5.78 1.55
CA GLU A 98 4.00 6.40 2.10
C GLU A 98 3.02 6.80 0.99
N GLU A 99 3.51 7.29 -0.14
CA GLU A 99 2.67 7.62 -1.29
C GLU A 99 2.14 6.39 -2.02
N ARG A 100 2.92 5.31 -2.04
CA ARG A 100 2.62 4.10 -2.80
C ARG A 100 1.75 3.11 -2.04
N LEU A 101 1.92 3.00 -0.72
CA LEU A 101 1.16 2.09 0.11
C LEU A 101 -0.29 2.57 0.26
N ASP A 102 -1.20 1.60 0.39
CA ASP A 102 -2.62 1.90 0.57
C ASP A 102 -2.85 2.66 1.89
N SER A 103 -3.27 3.90 1.80
CA SER A 103 -3.49 4.78 2.95
C SER A 103 -4.64 4.31 3.87
N HIS A 104 -5.49 3.38 3.42
CA HIS A 104 -6.52 2.78 4.27
C HIS A 104 -5.95 1.75 5.24
N HIS A 105 -4.80 1.18 4.92
CA HIS A 105 -4.20 0.09 5.70
C HIS A 105 -2.86 0.45 6.30
N PHE A 106 -2.15 1.41 5.73
CA PHE A 106 -0.83 1.83 6.19
C PHE A 106 -0.88 3.23 6.76
N ILE A 107 -0.30 3.40 7.93
CA ILE A 107 -0.25 4.70 8.59
C ILE A 107 1.17 5.02 9.05
N ARG A 108 1.57 6.26 8.85
CA ARG A 108 2.82 6.78 9.37
C ARG A 108 2.68 7.03 10.87
N ILE A 109 3.55 6.47 11.67
CA ILE A 109 3.49 6.59 13.14
C ILE A 109 4.66 7.39 13.72
N SER A 110 5.69 7.63 12.92
CA SER A 110 6.82 8.48 13.28
C SER A 110 7.53 8.96 12.02
N ASN A 111 8.55 9.79 12.19
CA ASN A 111 9.37 10.22 11.05
C ASN A 111 10.05 9.05 10.34
N SER A 112 10.23 7.93 11.02
CA SER A 112 11.00 6.81 10.53
C SER A 112 10.21 5.52 10.36
N GLU A 113 8.90 5.52 10.58
CA GLU A 113 8.16 4.26 10.54
C GLU A 113 6.73 4.38 10.02
N ILE A 114 6.33 3.37 9.22
CA ILE A 114 4.98 3.14 8.73
C ILE A 114 4.57 1.74 9.20
N ILE A 115 3.34 1.58 9.68
CA ILE A 115 2.80 0.28 10.07
C ILE A 115 1.58 -0.10 9.25
N ASN A 116 1.34 -1.40 9.15
CA ASN A 116 0.13 -1.95 8.55
C ASN A 116 -0.93 -2.16 9.63
N LEU A 117 -2.00 -1.40 9.57
CA LEU A 117 -3.09 -1.47 10.55
C LEU A 117 -3.73 -2.86 10.63
N ARG A 118 -3.74 -3.60 9.53
CA ARG A 118 -4.26 -4.98 9.51
C ARG A 118 -3.40 -5.96 10.30
N ARG A 119 -2.17 -5.60 10.61
CA ARG A 119 -1.22 -6.43 11.34
C ARG A 119 -1.06 -6.00 12.79
N VAL A 120 -1.83 -5.02 13.22
CA VAL A 120 -1.83 -4.57 14.62
C VAL A 120 -2.62 -5.55 15.47
N ILE A 121 -2.02 -5.95 16.59
CA ILE A 121 -2.67 -6.77 17.61
C ILE A 121 -3.33 -5.87 18.66
N ALA A 122 -2.61 -4.88 19.15
CA ALA A 122 -3.10 -3.99 20.19
C ALA A 122 -2.36 -2.66 20.22
N PHE A 123 -3.07 -1.64 20.69
CA PHE A 123 -2.47 -0.36 21.06
C PHE A 123 -2.46 -0.25 22.58
N ASP A 124 -1.30 -0.01 23.17
CA ASP A 124 -1.18 0.18 24.60
C ASP A 124 -1.10 1.68 24.90
N LEU A 125 -2.13 2.18 25.57
CA LEU A 125 -2.27 3.59 25.92
C LEU A 125 -1.77 3.89 27.35
N SER A 126 -1.24 2.91 28.06
CA SER A 126 -0.80 3.07 29.44
C SER A 126 0.46 3.93 29.61
N LEU A 127 1.25 4.08 28.54
CA LEU A 127 2.46 4.88 28.57
C LEU A 127 2.15 6.37 28.39
N THR A 128 2.76 7.20 29.23
CA THR A 128 2.56 8.64 29.15
C THR A 128 3.30 9.21 27.94
N GLY A 129 2.53 9.77 27.01
CA GLY A 129 3.06 10.53 25.88
C GLY A 129 3.45 9.71 24.67
N THR A 130 3.38 8.37 24.74
CA THR A 130 3.64 7.49 23.61
C THR A 130 2.60 6.36 23.59
N ILE A 131 2.20 5.97 22.41
CA ILE A 131 1.36 4.80 22.24
C ILE A 131 2.25 3.65 21.77
N CYS A 132 2.25 2.55 22.52
CA CYS A 132 2.96 1.34 22.14
C CYS A 132 2.04 0.50 21.25
N VAL A 133 2.54 0.04 20.13
CA VAL A 133 1.81 -0.78 19.18
C VAL A 133 2.41 -2.18 19.15
N SER A 134 1.59 -3.19 19.46
CA SER A 134 1.97 -4.58 19.30
C SER A 134 1.53 -5.05 17.91
N LEU A 135 2.45 -5.61 17.16
CA LEU A 135 2.25 -6.08 15.79
C LEU A 135 2.45 -7.59 15.72
N GLN A 136 1.88 -8.20 14.69
CA GLN A 136 2.06 -9.63 14.44
C GLN A 136 3.54 -9.97 14.31
N GLY A 137 3.92 -11.17 14.74
CA GLY A 137 5.31 -11.61 14.73
C GLY A 137 6.14 -11.14 15.93
N GLY A 138 5.48 -10.66 16.99
CA GLY A 138 6.15 -10.21 18.20
C GLY A 138 6.83 -8.84 18.08
N GLN A 139 6.52 -8.08 17.05
CA GLN A 139 7.12 -6.78 16.82
C GLN A 139 6.39 -5.71 17.63
N ILE A 140 7.16 -4.73 18.10
CA ILE A 140 6.65 -3.60 18.89
C ILE A 140 7.13 -2.31 18.25
N SER A 141 6.24 -1.33 18.14
CA SER A 141 6.54 -0.01 17.61
C SER A 141 5.91 1.05 18.51
N TYR A 142 6.38 2.28 18.38
CA TYR A 142 5.91 3.40 19.19
C TYR A 142 5.43 4.53 18.30
N VAL A 143 4.20 5.02 18.57
CA VAL A 143 3.65 6.17 17.86
C VAL A 143 4.20 7.45 18.46
N SER A 144 4.81 8.28 17.64
CA SER A 144 5.26 9.60 18.06
C SER A 144 4.07 10.51 18.37
N ARG A 145 4.18 11.36 19.38
CA ARG A 145 3.15 12.35 19.74
C ARG A 145 2.67 13.18 18.54
N ARG A 146 3.60 13.51 17.65
CA ARG A 146 3.32 14.31 16.45
C ARG A 146 2.28 13.65 15.56
N TYR A 147 2.18 12.32 15.59
CA TYR A 147 1.31 11.55 14.72
C TYR A 147 0.02 11.06 15.39
N VAL A 148 -0.15 11.31 16.68
CA VAL A 148 -1.34 10.88 17.44
C VAL A 148 -2.61 11.61 17.00
N ARG A 149 -2.48 12.80 16.41
CA ARG A 149 -3.61 13.65 15.99
C ARG A 149 -4.13 13.37 14.60
N THR A 150 -3.55 12.44 13.88
CA THR A 150 -4.03 12.03 12.55
C THR A 150 -4.96 10.78 12.64
#